data_1aa491c2f3595bb1b20564c24ab5f28f
#
_entry.id   1aa491c2f3595bb1b20564c24ab5f28f
#
_cell.length_a   1.000
_cell.length_b   1.000
_cell.length_c   1.000
_cell.angle_alpha   90.00
_cell.angle_beta   90.00
_cell.angle_gamma   90.00
#
_symmetry.space_group_name_H-M   'P 1'
#
loop_
_entity.id
_entity.type
_entity.pdbx_description
1 polymer ?
#
loop_
_entity_poly.entity_id
_entity_poly.type
_entity_poly.pdbx_seq_one_letter_code
_entity_poly.pdbx_strand_id
1 'polypeptide(L)'
;MNERIKVFRTSLGLSQTNFGKTLNVSLSAVQKWESGENTPSDAIVALMEIRFNLNKQWLLTGDGDMTIKISREDELAAFFGDVLRGNPDFRRRLLIVLARMSIDEWALIERKARELFDEQ
;
A
#
# COMPACT_ATOMS: atom_id res chain seq x y z
N MET A 1 15.04 8.81 -15.24
CA MET A 1 14.66 7.80 -14.23
C MET A 1 15.30 8.03 -12.88
N ASN A 2 16.59 8.31 -12.82
CA ASN A 2 17.31 8.44 -11.55
C ASN A 2 16.75 9.54 -10.63
N GLU A 3 16.40 10.69 -11.16
CA GLU A 3 15.81 11.78 -10.37
C GLU A 3 14.44 11.39 -9.84
N ARG A 4 13.65 10.69 -10.62
CA ARG A 4 12.31 10.24 -10.23
C ARG A 4 12.36 9.21 -9.10
N ILE A 5 13.35 8.33 -9.10
CA ILE A 5 13.56 7.38 -8.00
C ILE A 5 13.79 8.13 -6.68
N LYS A 6 14.62 9.15 -6.71
CA LYS A 6 14.90 9.98 -5.53
C LYS A 6 13.66 10.73 -5.07
N VAL A 7 12.90 11.33 -5.99
CA VAL A 7 11.64 12.01 -5.68
C VAL A 7 10.66 11.03 -5.04
N PHE A 8 10.52 9.84 -5.61
CA PHE A 8 9.63 8.80 -5.09
C PHE A 8 10.04 8.39 -3.68
N ARG A 9 11.31 8.07 -3.47
CA ARG A 9 11.83 7.70 -2.14
C ARG A 9 11.58 8.79 -1.10
N THR A 10 11.90 10.02 -1.41
CA THR A 10 11.72 11.14 -0.47
C THR A 10 10.26 11.40 -0.16
N SER A 11 9.36 11.17 -1.12
CA SER A 11 7.92 11.29 -0.91
C SER A 11 7.41 10.28 0.11
N LEU A 12 8.05 9.12 0.22
CA LEU A 12 7.71 8.09 1.21
C LEU A 12 8.31 8.38 2.59
N GLY A 13 9.12 9.42 2.72
CA GLY A 13 9.80 9.74 3.97
C GLY A 13 10.92 8.78 4.34
N LEU A 14 11.43 8.01 3.38
CA LEU A 14 12.45 6.98 3.63
C LEU A 14 13.84 7.48 3.29
N SER A 15 14.83 7.12 4.13
CA SER A 15 16.24 7.27 3.80
C SER A 15 16.63 6.26 2.71
N GLN A 16 17.78 6.49 2.09
CA GLN A 16 18.32 5.52 1.12
C GLN A 16 18.49 4.13 1.74
N THR A 17 18.99 4.08 2.97
CA THR A 17 19.18 2.82 3.70
C THR A 17 17.85 2.11 3.95
N ASN A 18 16.85 2.82 4.46
CA ASN A 18 15.55 2.24 4.76
C ASN A 18 14.78 1.85 3.50
N PHE A 19 14.88 2.64 2.45
CA PHE A 19 14.29 2.30 1.17
C PHE A 19 14.89 1.00 0.62
N GLY A 20 16.20 0.85 0.70
CA GLY A 20 16.88 -0.40 0.32
C GLY A 20 16.41 -1.59 1.12
N LYS A 21 16.23 -1.42 2.43
CA LYS A 21 15.74 -2.50 3.31
C LYS A 21 14.33 -2.97 2.91
N THR A 22 13.44 -2.05 2.58
CA THR A 22 12.08 -2.42 2.16
C THR A 22 12.06 -3.18 0.84
N LEU A 23 13.03 -2.95 -0.03
CA LEU A 23 13.17 -3.61 -1.33
C LEU A 23 14.15 -4.77 -1.30
N ASN A 24 14.75 -5.04 -0.14
CA ASN A 24 15.75 -6.08 0.05
C ASN A 24 16.98 -5.91 -0.86
N VAL A 25 17.43 -4.66 -0.98
CA VAL A 25 18.64 -4.31 -1.72
C VAL A 25 19.59 -3.50 -0.84
N SER A 26 20.85 -3.39 -1.25
CA SER A 26 21.88 -2.67 -0.49
C SER A 26 21.72 -1.16 -0.63
N LEU A 27 22.28 -0.41 0.32
CA LEU A 27 22.42 1.06 0.23
C LEU A 27 23.16 1.45 -1.06
N SER A 28 24.21 0.72 -1.40
CA SER A 28 24.97 0.98 -2.62
C SER A 28 24.13 0.90 -3.88
N ALA A 29 23.20 -0.08 -3.94
CA ALA A 29 22.29 -0.21 -5.07
C ALA A 29 21.39 1.02 -5.21
N VAL A 30 20.81 1.49 -4.10
CA VAL A 30 19.93 2.68 -4.12
C VAL A 30 20.73 3.92 -4.55
N GLN A 31 21.95 4.09 -4.04
CA GLN A 31 22.81 5.21 -4.41
C GLN A 31 23.13 5.22 -5.91
N LYS A 32 23.39 4.04 -6.48
CA LYS A 32 23.67 3.91 -7.91
C LYS A 32 22.46 4.22 -8.77
N TRP A 33 21.25 3.85 -8.33
CA TRP A 33 20.02 4.22 -9.03
C TRP A 33 19.82 5.73 -9.05
N GLU A 34 20.04 6.39 -7.91
CA GLU A 34 19.81 7.84 -7.78
C GLU A 34 20.90 8.67 -8.47
N SER A 35 22.10 8.15 -8.60
CA SER A 35 23.19 8.80 -9.35
C SER A 35 23.09 8.60 -10.86
N GLY A 36 22.25 7.67 -11.31
CA GLY A 36 22.14 7.33 -12.73
C GLY A 36 23.16 6.31 -13.21
N GLU A 37 24.00 5.79 -12.31
CA GLU A 37 25.01 4.78 -12.64
C GLU A 37 24.36 3.45 -13.05
N ASN A 38 23.29 3.07 -12.36
CA ASN A 38 22.52 1.87 -12.65
C ASN A 38 21.02 2.19 -12.63
N THR A 39 20.24 1.28 -13.18
CA THR A 39 18.77 1.32 -13.06
C THR A 39 18.29 0.10 -12.31
N PRO A 40 17.19 0.21 -11.53
CA PRO A 40 16.63 -0.96 -10.87
C PRO A 40 16.13 -1.97 -11.90
N SER A 41 16.25 -3.26 -11.57
CA SER A 41 15.74 -4.34 -12.42
C SER A 41 14.20 -4.30 -12.51
N ASP A 42 13.65 -4.98 -13.52
CA ASP A 42 12.20 -5.09 -13.66
C ASP A 42 11.55 -5.72 -12.42
N ALA A 43 12.22 -6.70 -11.80
CA ALA A 43 11.72 -7.32 -10.58
C ALA A 43 11.64 -6.33 -9.42
N ILE A 44 12.63 -5.46 -9.26
CA ILE A 44 12.63 -4.42 -8.22
C ILE A 44 11.55 -3.37 -8.50
N VAL A 45 11.39 -2.96 -9.75
CA VAL A 45 10.31 -2.02 -10.12
C VAL A 45 8.94 -2.65 -9.80
N ALA A 46 8.75 -3.93 -10.12
CA ALA A 46 7.51 -4.64 -9.78
C ALA A 46 7.28 -4.66 -8.27
N LEU A 47 8.32 -4.81 -7.47
CA LEU A 47 8.23 -4.77 -6.01
C LEU A 47 7.82 -3.38 -5.51
N MET A 48 8.33 -2.31 -6.13
CA MET A 48 7.90 -0.94 -5.83
C MET A 48 6.42 -0.73 -6.16
N GLU A 49 5.94 -1.28 -7.26
CA GLU A 49 4.52 -1.24 -7.62
C GLU A 49 3.65 -1.91 -6.56
N ILE A 50 4.06 -3.08 -6.09
CA ILE A 50 3.29 -3.86 -5.12
C ILE A 50 3.32 -3.21 -3.74
N ARG A 51 4.48 -2.78 -3.27
CA ARG A 51 4.64 -2.30 -1.89
C ARG A 51 4.26 -0.84 -1.70
N PHE A 52 4.46 -0.01 -2.72
CA PHE A 52 4.31 1.43 -2.58
C PHE A 52 3.33 2.04 -3.58
N ASN A 53 2.64 1.22 -4.36
CA ASN A 53 1.71 1.66 -5.40
C ASN A 53 2.37 2.58 -6.44
N LEU A 54 3.64 2.35 -6.74
CA LEU A 54 4.35 3.11 -7.76
C LEU A 54 3.63 2.99 -9.10
N ASN A 55 3.48 4.11 -9.79
CA ASN A 55 3.09 4.11 -11.19
C ASN A 55 4.35 3.91 -12.05
N LYS A 56 4.52 2.71 -12.60
CA LYS A 56 5.68 2.36 -13.41
C LYS A 56 5.85 3.30 -14.60
N GLN A 57 4.77 3.69 -15.26
CA GLN A 57 4.82 4.60 -16.39
C GLN A 57 5.41 5.95 -15.99
N TRP A 58 5.00 6.47 -14.83
CA TRP A 58 5.58 7.72 -14.30
C TRP A 58 7.09 7.57 -14.05
N LEU A 59 7.52 6.46 -13.48
CA LEU A 59 8.95 6.24 -13.23
C LEU A 59 9.76 6.21 -14.53
N LEU A 60 9.25 5.56 -15.56
CA LEU A 60 9.96 5.38 -16.84
C LEU A 60 9.89 6.61 -17.73
N THR A 61 8.75 7.30 -17.78
CA THR A 61 8.49 8.36 -18.76
C THR A 61 8.23 9.73 -18.14
N GLY A 62 7.89 9.81 -16.87
CA GLY A 62 7.46 11.03 -16.22
C GLY A 62 5.99 11.36 -16.41
N ASP A 63 5.25 10.55 -17.16
CA ASP A 63 3.83 10.78 -17.45
C ASP A 63 2.94 10.19 -16.36
N GLY A 64 1.87 10.90 -16.04
CA GLY A 64 0.90 10.47 -15.05
C GLY A 64 1.31 10.80 -13.62
N ASP A 65 0.55 10.28 -12.67
CA ASP A 65 0.85 10.46 -11.24
C ASP A 65 1.92 9.49 -10.76
N MET A 66 2.69 9.92 -9.77
CA MET A 66 3.78 9.13 -9.19
C MET A 66 3.28 7.81 -8.60
N THR A 67 2.11 7.82 -7.98
CA THR A 67 1.49 6.63 -7.37
C THR A 67 0.10 6.41 -7.93
N ILE A 68 -0.29 5.13 -7.95
CA ILE A 68 -1.65 4.72 -8.31
C ILE A 68 -2.46 4.69 -7.03
N LYS A 69 -3.46 5.58 -6.95
CA LYS A 69 -4.36 5.60 -5.80
C LYS A 69 -5.50 4.62 -6.03
N ILE A 70 -5.57 3.62 -5.16
CA ILE A 70 -6.73 2.74 -5.11
C ILE A 70 -7.73 3.43 -4.19
N SER A 71 -8.95 3.69 -4.67
CA SER A 71 -9.98 4.30 -3.84
C SER A 71 -10.37 3.34 -2.71
N ARG A 72 -10.88 3.89 -1.59
CA ARG A 72 -11.35 3.07 -0.47
C ARG A 72 -12.49 2.15 -0.87
N GLU A 73 -13.36 2.62 -1.79
CA GLU A 73 -14.45 1.82 -2.32
C GLU A 73 -13.94 0.64 -3.14
N ASP A 74 -12.92 0.85 -3.98
CA ASP A 74 -12.30 -0.22 -4.77
C ASP A 74 -11.61 -1.24 -3.88
N GLU A 75 -10.94 -0.79 -2.82
CA GLU A 75 -10.30 -1.64 -1.83
C GLU A 75 -11.32 -2.51 -1.11
N LEU A 76 -12.44 -1.93 -0.68
CA LEU A 76 -13.53 -2.66 -0.06
C LEU A 76 -14.16 -3.66 -1.02
N ALA A 77 -14.41 -3.26 -2.26
CA ALA A 77 -14.99 -4.13 -3.28
C ALA A 77 -14.10 -5.33 -3.56
N ALA A 78 -12.77 -5.12 -3.63
CA ALA A 78 -11.80 -6.20 -3.83
C ALA A 78 -11.80 -7.17 -2.64
N PHE A 79 -11.86 -6.66 -1.41
CA PHE A 79 -11.94 -7.48 -0.20
C PHE A 79 -13.21 -8.32 -0.17
N PHE A 80 -14.36 -7.72 -0.42
CA PHE A 80 -15.64 -8.45 -0.46
C PHE A 80 -15.64 -9.51 -1.56
N GLY A 81 -15.11 -9.17 -2.73
CA GLY A 81 -15.00 -10.13 -3.84
C GLY A 81 -14.15 -11.33 -3.46
N ASP A 82 -13.03 -11.11 -2.77
CA ASP A 82 -12.14 -12.18 -2.30
C ASP A 82 -12.84 -13.08 -1.28
N VAL A 83 -13.53 -12.49 -0.31
CA VAL A 83 -14.27 -13.24 0.73
C VAL A 83 -15.38 -14.08 0.10
N LEU A 84 -16.12 -13.55 -0.89
CA LEU A 84 -17.25 -14.23 -1.51
C LEU A 84 -16.84 -15.36 -2.46
N ARG A 85 -15.64 -15.32 -3.02
CA ARG A 85 -15.16 -16.34 -3.95
C ARG A 85 -14.59 -17.58 -3.26
N GLY A 86 -14.22 -17.45 -1.98
CA GLY A 86 -13.63 -18.56 -1.24
C GLY A 86 -14.65 -19.46 -0.57
N ASN A 87 -14.17 -20.48 0.10
CA ASN A 87 -14.99 -21.30 0.98
C ASN A 87 -15.49 -20.47 2.16
N PRO A 88 -16.67 -20.82 2.76
CA PRO A 88 -17.12 -20.14 3.97
C PRO A 88 -16.05 -20.23 5.07
N ASP A 89 -15.48 -19.10 5.42
CA ASP A 89 -14.46 -18.98 6.44
C ASP A 89 -14.90 -17.99 7.54
N PHE A 90 -14.03 -17.75 8.49
CA PHE A 90 -14.30 -16.82 9.58
C PHE A 90 -14.66 -15.41 9.07
N ARG A 91 -13.95 -14.93 8.05
CA ARG A 91 -14.17 -13.58 7.48
C ARG A 91 -15.60 -13.46 6.94
N ARG A 92 -16.04 -14.47 6.17
CA ARG A 92 -17.38 -14.47 5.58
C ARG A 92 -18.45 -14.51 6.64
N ARG A 93 -18.28 -15.37 7.66
CA ARG A 93 -19.23 -15.49 8.77
C ARG A 93 -19.29 -14.20 9.59
N LEU A 94 -18.15 -13.58 9.84
CA LEU A 94 -18.09 -12.30 10.55
C LEU A 94 -18.83 -11.20 9.79
N LEU A 95 -18.63 -11.12 8.47
CA LEU A 95 -19.31 -10.12 7.64
C LEU A 95 -20.83 -10.30 7.66
N ILE A 96 -21.32 -11.55 7.66
CA ILE A 96 -22.75 -11.81 7.77
C ILE A 96 -23.30 -11.30 9.12
N VAL A 97 -22.59 -11.55 10.20
CA VAL A 97 -22.97 -11.05 11.52
C VAL A 97 -23.01 -9.52 11.54
N LEU A 98 -21.97 -8.88 11.01
CA LEU A 98 -21.91 -7.43 10.92
C LEU A 98 -23.04 -6.84 10.05
N ALA A 99 -23.37 -7.52 8.94
CA ALA A 99 -24.44 -7.07 8.06
C ALA A 99 -25.83 -7.14 8.72
N ARG A 100 -26.01 -8.01 9.72
CA ARG A 100 -27.27 -8.16 10.46
C ARG A 100 -27.38 -7.29 11.68
N MET A 101 -26.34 -6.53 12.01
CA MET A 101 -26.33 -5.67 13.17
C MET A 101 -27.28 -4.48 12.99
N SER A 102 -27.95 -4.11 14.08
CA SER A 102 -28.82 -2.94 14.11
C SER A 102 -27.99 -1.64 14.18
N ILE A 103 -28.64 -0.51 13.93
CA ILE A 103 -28.01 0.80 14.06
C ILE A 103 -27.49 1.01 15.49
N ASP A 104 -28.24 0.57 16.51
CA ASP A 104 -27.85 0.70 17.91
C ASP A 104 -26.59 -0.12 18.23
N GLU A 105 -26.51 -1.32 17.69
CA GLU A 105 -25.34 -2.18 17.84
C GLU A 105 -24.11 -1.59 17.17
N TRP A 106 -24.28 -1.01 15.96
CA TRP A 106 -23.20 -0.31 15.28
C TRP A 106 -22.72 0.92 16.07
N ALA A 107 -23.64 1.67 16.66
CA ALA A 107 -23.30 2.82 17.49
C ALA A 107 -22.49 2.40 18.73
N LEU A 108 -22.83 1.25 19.32
CA LEU A 108 -22.07 0.69 20.44
C LEU A 108 -20.65 0.33 20.04
N ILE A 109 -20.48 -0.33 18.89
CA ILE A 109 -19.14 -0.68 18.38
C ILE A 109 -18.31 0.58 18.14
N GLU A 110 -18.90 1.59 17.50
CA GLU A 110 -18.21 2.85 17.24
C GLU A 110 -17.75 3.52 18.54
N ARG A 111 -18.58 3.55 19.53
CA ARG A 111 -18.25 4.12 20.85
C ARG A 111 -17.14 3.34 21.53
N LYS A 112 -17.18 2.01 21.48
CA LYS A 112 -16.14 1.15 22.05
C LYS A 112 -14.81 1.26 21.32
N ALA A 113 -14.86 1.37 19.98
CA ALA A 113 -13.65 1.56 19.17
C ALA A 113 -12.96 2.89 19.50
N ARG A 114 -13.73 3.94 19.76
CA ARG A 114 -13.17 5.24 20.17
C ARG A 114 -12.42 5.17 21.49
N GLU A 115 -12.89 4.35 22.43
CA GLU A 115 -12.21 4.15 23.71
C GLU A 115 -10.78 3.64 23.52
N LEU A 116 -10.50 2.88 22.44
CA LEU A 116 -9.16 2.40 22.14
C LEU A 116 -8.17 3.53 21.82
N PHE A 117 -8.66 4.63 21.27
CA PHE A 117 -7.84 5.78 20.93
C PHE A 117 -7.76 6.83 22.05
N ASP A 118 -8.79 6.91 22.89
CA ASP A 118 -8.90 7.94 23.92
C ASP A 118 -8.14 7.59 25.21
N GLU A 119 -7.78 6.33 25.41
CA GLU A 119 -7.09 5.85 26.62
C GLU A 119 -5.56 5.98 26.55
N GLN A 120 -5.02 6.65 25.56
CA GLN A 120 -3.57 6.76 25.43
C GLN A 120 -3.01 8.00 26.12
#